data_12884275efbe6fde594f60fabfafad0a
#
_entry.id   12884275efbe6fde594f60fabfafad0a
#
_cell.length_a   1.000
_cell.length_b   1.000
_cell.length_c   1.000
_cell.angle_alpha   90.00
_cell.angle_beta   90.00
_cell.angle_gamma   90.00
#
_symmetry.space_group_name_H-M   'P 1'
#
loop_
_entity.id
_entity.type
_entity.pdbx_description
1 polymer ?
#
loop_
_entity_poly.entity_id
_entity_poly.type
_entity_poly.pdbx_seq_one_letter_code
_entity_poly.pdbx_strand_id
1 'polypeptide(L)'
;MEFSVVDPGTERHLVNFIVRDSPNAFVHITCWGGEMYITDLARTFRIGDVVEINNAQVQANICDGSDDKFRAWTPVPFHLNASENHSSISIYGGYDISQYQSLMNLPTKPSNDYYTLEDVIANGESLHGEHINLLAAVRKVGPVKDITTKSGKHTKRCEIILFDETYQSFSLILWGDDLVDYACTWIPMETVIFAVAVRISHDTFRSAMTATADSKTIITVNPGTVEAHSLYQYAKTQDFGLDEDAAKENNDPPLDQIHEVFTVEQVLNKKQMSATYGILYATLTQFNMDADDTSGFFFHGCPRCKKRVNPDNGYQCTNQECVEGALSMFTSGDGVGSGQQQPCLDFSIPVTFSDHTGSIPQCRFSGPVMQELIGWDVNEVVKLDSIKRTQIKWNFLLERCKVYIKVFRTFKQPEKVSVRVLSCTRAKPADVTSASKCLILAET
;
A
#
# COMPACT_ATOMS: atom_id res chain seq x y z
N MET A 1 16.60 13.55 -4.74
CA MET A 1 17.25 14.86 -5.00
C MET A 1 17.63 15.50 -3.67
N GLU A 2 18.88 15.89 -3.53
CA GLU A 2 19.38 16.51 -2.31
C GLU A 2 19.80 17.95 -2.62
N PHE A 3 19.32 18.90 -1.82
CA PHE A 3 19.73 20.30 -1.94
C PHE A 3 20.68 20.60 -0.81
N SER A 4 21.86 21.10 -1.10
CA SER A 4 22.77 21.65 -0.08
C SER A 4 23.21 23.05 -0.47
N VAL A 5 23.28 23.91 0.55
CA VAL A 5 23.79 25.26 0.41
C VAL A 5 25.29 25.24 0.74
N VAL A 6 26.12 25.78 -0.13
CA VAL A 6 27.56 25.90 0.10
C VAL A 6 27.98 27.37 -0.10
N ASP A 7 28.53 27.94 0.90
CA ASP A 7 29.15 29.25 1.09
C ASP A 7 28.30 30.45 1.55
N PRO A 8 28.72 31.16 2.59
CA PRO A 8 28.10 32.40 3.03
C PRO A 8 28.41 33.54 2.04
N GLY A 9 27.46 33.82 1.15
CA GLY A 9 27.53 34.92 0.20
C GLY A 9 26.90 34.72 -1.16
N THR A 10 26.75 33.47 -1.63
CA THR A 10 25.98 33.11 -2.83
C THR A 10 25.28 31.78 -2.55
N GLU A 11 23.96 31.82 -2.36
CA GLU A 11 23.16 30.61 -2.26
C GLU A 11 23.25 29.88 -3.60
N ARG A 12 23.97 28.75 -3.62
CA ARG A 12 24.03 27.83 -4.75
C ARG A 12 23.23 26.60 -4.41
N HIS A 13 22.34 26.24 -5.31
CA HIS A 13 21.53 25.05 -5.22
C HIS A 13 22.12 23.96 -6.11
N LEU A 14 21.89 22.71 -5.75
CA LEU A 14 22.33 21.58 -6.55
C LEU A 14 21.23 20.50 -6.63
N VAL A 15 21.27 19.74 -7.72
CA VAL A 15 20.50 18.51 -7.89
C VAL A 15 21.42 17.41 -8.41
N ASN A 16 21.26 16.22 -7.84
CA ASN A 16 22.02 15.03 -8.20
C ASN A 16 21.11 14.00 -8.84
N PHE A 17 21.58 13.36 -9.92
CA PHE A 17 20.93 12.22 -10.54
C PHE A 17 21.93 11.31 -11.25
N ILE A 18 21.49 10.14 -11.65
CA ILE A 18 22.29 9.15 -12.36
C ILE A 18 21.69 8.98 -13.74
N VAL A 19 22.54 8.92 -14.75
CA VAL A 19 22.17 8.62 -16.13
C VAL A 19 22.94 7.41 -16.63
N ARG A 20 22.36 6.74 -17.62
CA ARG A 20 22.91 5.55 -18.27
C ARG A 20 22.55 5.60 -19.74
N ASP A 21 23.53 5.35 -20.59
CA ASP A 21 23.39 5.23 -22.05
C ASP A 21 23.78 3.84 -22.57
N SER A 22 24.32 3.00 -21.71
CA SER A 22 24.79 1.66 -22.04
C SER A 22 24.55 0.65 -20.91
N PRO A 23 24.54 -0.65 -21.20
CA PRO A 23 24.29 -1.69 -20.18
C PRO A 23 25.29 -1.67 -19.00
N ASN A 24 26.56 -1.36 -19.28
CA ASN A 24 27.64 -1.53 -18.31
C ASN A 24 28.17 -0.22 -17.72
N ALA A 25 27.70 0.92 -18.21
CA ALA A 25 28.16 2.21 -17.74
C ALA A 25 26.98 3.11 -17.33
N PHE A 26 27.09 3.67 -16.14
CA PHE A 26 26.23 4.74 -15.65
C PHE A 26 27.07 5.71 -14.87
N VAL A 27 26.67 6.98 -14.89
CA VAL A 27 27.45 8.09 -14.36
C VAL A 27 26.59 8.98 -13.47
N HIS A 28 27.19 9.48 -12.41
CA HIS A 28 26.60 10.46 -11.53
C HIS A 28 26.75 11.87 -12.14
N ILE A 29 25.69 12.66 -12.08
CA ILE A 29 25.66 14.04 -12.50
C ILE A 29 25.28 14.92 -11.32
N THR A 30 26.05 15.99 -11.12
CA THR A 30 25.73 17.08 -10.22
C THR A 30 25.46 18.35 -11.03
N CYS A 31 24.27 18.91 -10.88
CA CYS A 31 23.91 20.18 -11.55
C CYS A 31 23.93 21.31 -10.51
N TRP A 32 24.59 22.41 -10.85
CA TRP A 32 24.73 23.59 -10.01
C TRP A 32 24.08 24.80 -10.68
N GLY A 33 23.36 25.60 -9.91
CA GLY A 33 22.72 26.81 -10.42
C GLY A 33 22.00 27.60 -9.36
N GLY A 34 21.28 28.63 -9.79
CA GLY A 34 20.34 29.37 -8.94
C GLY A 34 19.13 28.51 -8.55
N GLU A 35 18.40 28.93 -7.51
CA GLU A 35 17.24 28.22 -7.00
C GLU A 35 16.19 27.93 -8.10
N MET A 36 15.88 28.92 -8.94
CA MET A 36 14.90 28.77 -10.01
C MET A 36 15.33 27.71 -11.03
N TYR A 37 16.58 27.72 -11.47
CA TYR A 37 17.11 26.77 -12.42
C TYR A 37 17.08 25.33 -11.89
N ILE A 38 17.57 25.14 -10.67
CA ILE A 38 17.59 23.80 -10.03
C ILE A 38 16.19 23.29 -9.76
N THR A 39 15.28 24.16 -9.33
CA THR A 39 13.87 23.78 -9.12
C THR A 39 13.18 23.41 -10.45
N ASP A 40 13.47 24.13 -11.53
CA ASP A 40 12.92 23.84 -12.85
C ASP A 40 13.45 22.52 -13.40
N LEU A 41 14.76 22.26 -13.30
CA LEU A 41 15.36 20.97 -13.63
C LEU A 41 14.69 19.82 -12.86
N ALA A 42 14.50 19.98 -11.57
CA ALA A 42 13.89 19.00 -10.71
C ALA A 42 12.42 18.72 -11.07
N ARG A 43 11.71 19.69 -11.60
CA ARG A 43 10.30 19.53 -12.02
C ARG A 43 10.13 19.03 -13.44
N THR A 44 11.10 19.32 -14.31
CA THR A 44 11.03 18.98 -15.73
C THR A 44 11.30 17.50 -16.00
N PHE A 45 12.26 16.91 -15.29
CA PHE A 45 12.70 15.54 -15.53
C PHE A 45 12.15 14.55 -14.52
N ARG A 46 11.83 13.35 -15.01
CA ARG A 46 11.35 12.23 -14.19
C ARG A 46 12.28 11.02 -14.33
N ILE A 47 12.22 10.12 -13.35
CA ILE A 47 12.90 8.83 -13.44
C ILE A 47 12.36 8.07 -14.64
N GLY A 48 13.26 7.72 -15.57
CA GLY A 48 12.91 7.04 -16.83
C GLY A 48 12.92 7.93 -18.07
N ASP A 49 13.06 9.24 -17.91
CA ASP A 49 13.18 10.14 -19.06
C ASP A 49 14.52 9.92 -19.78
N VAL A 50 14.46 9.96 -21.09
CA VAL A 50 15.65 10.01 -21.94
C VAL A 50 16.05 11.47 -22.14
N VAL A 51 17.27 11.81 -21.75
CA VAL A 51 17.76 13.19 -21.76
C VAL A 51 18.99 13.34 -22.62
N GLU A 52 19.15 14.51 -23.21
CA GLU A 52 20.36 14.95 -23.89
C GLU A 52 21.10 15.95 -23.00
N ILE A 53 22.40 15.68 -22.75
CA ILE A 53 23.25 16.48 -21.87
C ILE A 53 24.42 16.97 -22.67
N ASN A 54 24.57 18.30 -22.79
CA ASN A 54 25.62 18.94 -23.53
C ASN A 54 26.52 19.76 -22.63
N ASN A 55 27.82 19.76 -22.91
CA ASN A 55 28.86 20.58 -22.30
C ASN A 55 28.98 20.38 -20.76
N ALA A 56 28.66 19.20 -20.24
CA ALA A 56 28.95 18.86 -18.87
C ALA A 56 30.46 18.67 -18.68
N GLN A 57 31.02 19.18 -17.58
CA GLN A 57 32.41 19.01 -17.22
C GLN A 57 32.64 17.61 -16.63
N VAL A 58 33.61 16.88 -17.15
CA VAL A 58 34.03 15.58 -16.63
C VAL A 58 35.03 15.80 -15.50
N GLN A 59 34.76 15.26 -14.31
CA GLN A 59 35.67 15.30 -13.17
C GLN A 59 35.97 13.89 -12.68
N ALA A 60 37.27 13.62 -12.41
CA ALA A 60 37.66 12.35 -11.80
C ALA A 60 37.13 12.23 -10.38
N ASN A 61 36.67 11.03 -10.01
CA ASN A 61 36.30 10.73 -8.63
C ASN A 61 37.56 10.72 -7.76
N ILE A 62 37.58 11.53 -6.71
CA ILE A 62 38.71 11.61 -5.79
C ILE A 62 38.47 10.49 -4.74
N CYS A 63 39.45 9.57 -4.64
CA CYS A 63 39.37 8.44 -3.69
C CYS A 63 39.74 8.83 -2.25
N ASP A 64 39.33 10.00 -1.76
CA ASP A 64 39.61 10.45 -0.41
C ASP A 64 38.49 10.12 0.60
N GLY A 65 37.42 9.47 0.15
CA GLY A 65 36.30 9.04 0.98
C GLY A 65 35.35 10.16 1.44
N SER A 66 35.63 11.41 1.10
CA SER A 66 34.78 12.54 1.51
C SER A 66 33.51 12.66 0.66
N ASP A 67 33.64 12.44 -0.62
CA ASP A 67 32.56 12.50 -1.61
C ASP A 67 31.67 11.23 -1.63
N ASP A 68 32.21 10.09 -1.20
CA ASP A 68 31.51 8.79 -1.21
C ASP A 68 30.34 8.73 -0.22
N LYS A 69 30.25 9.68 0.71
CA LYS A 69 29.19 9.67 1.72
C LYS A 69 27.80 10.01 1.15
N PHE A 70 27.75 10.78 0.08
CA PHE A 70 26.49 11.33 -0.46
C PHE A 70 26.19 10.94 -1.90
N ARG A 71 27.05 10.13 -2.53
CA ARG A 71 26.88 9.72 -3.91
C ARG A 71 26.65 8.22 -4.02
N ALA A 72 25.75 7.81 -4.90
CA ALA A 72 25.60 6.43 -5.28
C ALA A 72 26.86 5.94 -6.00
N TRP A 73 27.19 4.67 -5.80
CA TRP A 73 28.31 4.04 -6.51
C TRP A 73 28.03 3.97 -8.00
N THR A 74 29.05 4.29 -8.82
CA THR A 74 29.02 4.13 -10.28
C THR A 74 30.27 3.38 -10.75
N PRO A 75 30.19 2.60 -11.86
CA PRO A 75 31.32 1.80 -12.35
C PRO A 75 32.42 2.64 -13.03
N VAL A 76 32.13 3.91 -13.30
CA VAL A 76 33.09 4.79 -13.97
C VAL A 76 33.90 5.61 -12.96
N PRO A 77 35.20 5.88 -13.23
CA PRO A 77 36.06 6.61 -12.29
C PRO A 77 35.89 8.13 -12.37
N PHE A 78 34.77 8.62 -12.90
CA PHE A 78 34.47 10.04 -13.03
C PHE A 78 32.98 10.30 -12.83
N HIS A 79 32.68 11.56 -12.61
CA HIS A 79 31.32 12.11 -12.57
C HIS A 79 31.21 13.33 -13.47
N LEU A 80 29.98 13.74 -13.77
CA LEU A 80 29.71 14.92 -14.56
C LEU A 80 29.25 16.07 -13.68
N ASN A 81 29.78 17.26 -13.94
CA ASN A 81 29.30 18.50 -13.36
C ASN A 81 28.67 19.36 -14.46
N ALA A 82 27.39 19.67 -14.29
CA ALA A 82 26.65 20.57 -15.15
C ALA A 82 26.40 21.90 -14.41
N SER A 83 26.50 22.99 -15.10
CA SER A 83 26.23 24.32 -14.54
C SER A 83 25.27 25.10 -15.43
N GLU A 84 24.43 25.90 -14.82
CA GLU A 84 23.42 26.74 -15.47
C GLU A 84 23.96 27.53 -16.69
N ASN A 85 25.19 28.06 -16.57
CA ASN A 85 25.75 28.95 -17.57
C ASN A 85 26.49 28.25 -18.72
N HIS A 86 26.84 26.98 -18.58
CA HIS A 86 27.73 26.28 -19.54
C HIS A 86 27.14 24.99 -20.08
N SER A 87 26.24 24.37 -19.35
CA SER A 87 25.67 23.07 -19.71
C SER A 87 24.20 23.21 -20.07
N SER A 88 23.72 22.32 -20.91
CA SER A 88 22.28 22.20 -21.20
C SER A 88 21.82 20.76 -20.98
N ILE A 89 20.66 20.62 -20.38
CA ILE A 89 19.97 19.33 -20.18
C ILE A 89 18.57 19.51 -20.74
N SER A 90 18.16 18.64 -21.65
CA SER A 90 16.84 18.66 -22.27
C SER A 90 16.31 17.26 -22.49
N ILE A 91 14.99 17.14 -22.61
CA ILE A 91 14.37 15.88 -23.03
C ILE A 91 14.86 15.54 -24.43
N TYR A 92 15.26 14.29 -24.63
CA TYR A 92 15.70 13.82 -25.96
C TYR A 92 14.55 13.88 -26.95
N GLY A 93 14.73 14.67 -27.99
CA GLY A 93 13.73 14.89 -29.04
C GLY A 93 13.76 13.89 -30.20
N GLY A 94 14.55 12.80 -30.10
CA GLY A 94 14.68 11.79 -31.18
C GLY A 94 13.42 10.92 -31.30
N TYR A 95 13.24 10.37 -32.53
CA TYR A 95 12.06 9.55 -32.85
C TYR A 95 12.07 8.14 -32.23
N ASP A 96 13.26 7.61 -31.90
CA ASP A 96 13.40 6.24 -31.36
C ASP A 96 14.09 6.26 -30.01
N ILE A 97 13.29 6.11 -28.96
CA ILE A 97 13.75 5.95 -27.59
C ILE A 97 13.75 4.49 -27.14
N SER A 98 13.29 3.55 -27.99
CA SER A 98 13.09 2.14 -27.62
C SER A 98 14.42 1.46 -27.21
N GLN A 99 15.52 1.85 -27.83
CA GLN A 99 16.85 1.34 -27.48
C GLN A 99 17.28 1.68 -26.05
N TYR A 100 16.77 2.78 -25.46
CA TYR A 100 17.08 3.20 -24.10
C TYR A 100 16.11 2.62 -23.08
N GLN A 101 14.90 2.27 -23.48
CA GLN A 101 13.88 1.72 -22.58
C GLN A 101 14.33 0.43 -21.91
N SER A 102 15.03 -0.45 -22.64
CA SER A 102 15.57 -1.69 -22.07
C SER A 102 16.60 -1.45 -20.97
N LEU A 103 17.26 -0.30 -20.95
CA LEU A 103 18.24 0.05 -19.92
C LEU A 103 17.60 0.33 -18.55
N MET A 104 16.32 0.69 -18.53
CA MET A 104 15.58 0.95 -17.30
C MET A 104 15.47 -0.29 -16.40
N ASN A 105 15.38 -1.47 -17.00
CA ASN A 105 15.18 -2.74 -16.29
C ASN A 105 16.51 -3.46 -16.03
N LEU A 106 17.65 -2.83 -16.32
CA LEU A 106 18.96 -3.42 -16.02
C LEU A 106 19.42 -3.00 -14.63
N PRO A 107 19.66 -3.94 -13.71
CA PRO A 107 20.17 -3.64 -12.39
C PRO A 107 21.58 -3.02 -12.47
N THR A 108 21.93 -2.25 -11.43
CA THR A 108 23.24 -1.59 -11.30
C THR A 108 24.28 -2.42 -10.57
N LYS A 109 23.88 -3.58 -10.04
CA LYS A 109 24.71 -4.57 -9.39
C LYS A 109 24.39 -5.97 -9.95
N PRO A 110 25.27 -6.98 -9.75
CA PRO A 110 24.96 -8.36 -10.10
C PRO A 110 23.61 -8.83 -9.56
N SER A 111 22.87 -9.59 -10.35
CA SER A 111 21.48 -9.98 -10.02
C SER A 111 21.34 -10.81 -8.74
N ASN A 112 22.41 -11.47 -8.31
CA ASN A 112 22.48 -12.29 -7.11
C ASN A 112 23.15 -11.59 -5.91
N ASP A 113 23.52 -10.30 -6.04
CA ASP A 113 24.15 -9.53 -4.96
C ASP A 113 23.07 -8.80 -4.13
N TYR A 114 22.32 -9.55 -3.35
CA TYR A 114 21.30 -9.01 -2.43
C TYR A 114 21.13 -9.87 -1.19
N TYR A 115 20.62 -9.27 -0.13
CA TYR A 115 20.14 -9.93 1.08
C TYR A 115 18.68 -10.34 0.91
N THR A 116 18.33 -11.54 1.41
CA THR A 116 16.92 -11.88 1.61
C THR A 116 16.35 -11.05 2.78
N LEU A 117 15.05 -10.85 2.80
CA LEU A 117 14.43 -10.06 3.89
C LEU A 117 14.58 -10.76 5.25
N GLU A 118 14.58 -12.10 5.27
CA GLU A 118 14.85 -12.88 6.49
C GLU A 118 16.30 -12.69 6.97
N ASP A 119 17.29 -12.64 6.06
CA ASP A 119 18.68 -12.36 6.42
C ASP A 119 18.83 -11.00 7.08
N VAL A 120 18.10 -9.98 6.60
CA VAL A 120 18.09 -8.64 7.23
C VAL A 120 17.51 -8.71 8.64
N ILE A 121 16.41 -9.41 8.83
CA ILE A 121 15.78 -9.58 10.14
C ILE A 121 16.66 -10.39 11.10
N ALA A 122 17.24 -11.49 10.60
CA ALA A 122 18.10 -12.38 11.40
C ALA A 122 19.41 -11.71 11.85
N ASN A 123 20.01 -10.87 10.99
CA ASN A 123 21.21 -10.09 11.35
C ASN A 123 20.88 -8.92 12.29
N GLY A 124 19.64 -8.44 12.29
CA GLY A 124 19.11 -7.49 13.25
C GLY A 124 19.96 -6.22 13.37
N GLU A 125 20.31 -5.85 14.61
CA GLU A 125 21.04 -4.61 14.92
C GLU A 125 22.46 -4.57 14.34
N SER A 126 23.05 -5.71 13.95
CA SER A 126 24.38 -5.72 13.34
C SER A 126 24.43 -5.04 11.97
N LEU A 127 23.28 -4.93 11.29
CA LEU A 127 23.13 -4.19 10.04
C LEU A 127 22.71 -2.73 10.23
N HIS A 128 22.55 -2.27 11.46
CA HIS A 128 22.12 -0.89 11.71
C HIS A 128 23.13 0.13 11.18
N GLY A 129 22.68 0.98 10.26
CA GLY A 129 23.49 1.99 9.59
C GLY A 129 24.16 1.52 8.30
N GLU A 130 24.17 0.21 8.03
CA GLU A 130 24.77 -0.36 6.84
C GLU A 130 23.90 -0.16 5.59
N HIS A 131 24.57 -0.10 4.43
CA HIS A 131 23.93 -0.05 3.12
C HIS A 131 24.04 -1.42 2.46
N ILE A 132 22.89 -2.01 2.14
CA ILE A 132 22.80 -3.34 1.52
C ILE A 132 21.91 -3.30 0.28
N ASN A 133 21.94 -4.37 -0.51
CA ASN A 133 21.07 -4.52 -1.66
C ASN A 133 19.92 -5.46 -1.29
N LEU A 134 18.71 -5.16 -1.78
CA LEU A 134 17.49 -5.94 -1.58
C LEU A 134 16.83 -6.26 -2.93
N LEU A 135 16.38 -7.50 -3.09
CA LEU A 135 15.46 -7.90 -4.15
C LEU A 135 14.14 -8.30 -3.49
N ALA A 136 13.08 -7.56 -3.74
CA ALA A 136 11.80 -7.82 -3.09
C ALA A 136 10.61 -7.42 -3.97
N ALA A 137 9.46 -8.07 -3.75
CA ALA A 137 8.21 -7.72 -4.39
C ALA A 137 7.46 -6.67 -3.55
N VAL A 138 6.75 -5.78 -4.21
CA VAL A 138 5.93 -4.76 -3.56
C VAL A 138 4.61 -5.40 -3.12
N ARG A 139 4.38 -5.44 -1.81
CA ARG A 139 3.12 -5.88 -1.23
C ARG A 139 2.10 -4.75 -1.16
N LYS A 140 2.54 -3.56 -0.73
CA LYS A 140 1.67 -2.39 -0.55
C LYS A 140 2.47 -1.11 -0.76
N VAL A 141 1.85 -0.14 -1.42
CA VAL A 141 2.30 1.25 -1.45
C VAL A 141 1.46 2.00 -0.43
N GLY A 142 2.09 2.54 0.61
CA GLY A 142 1.41 3.29 1.67
C GLY A 142 0.96 4.68 1.23
N PRO A 143 0.21 5.40 2.06
CA PRO A 143 -0.20 6.75 1.75
C PRO A 143 1.00 7.71 1.72
N VAL A 144 0.97 8.64 0.78
CA VAL A 144 1.95 9.73 0.71
C VAL A 144 1.68 10.72 1.85
N LYS A 145 2.74 11.07 2.57
CA LYS A 145 2.70 12.06 3.65
C LYS A 145 3.56 13.26 3.29
N ASP A 146 2.99 14.44 3.31
CA ASP A 146 3.75 15.68 3.21
C ASP A 146 4.35 16.01 4.58
N ILE A 147 5.66 16.11 4.65
CA ILE A 147 6.39 16.33 5.89
C ILE A 147 7.24 17.59 5.77
N THR A 148 7.20 18.43 6.80
CA THR A 148 8.14 19.52 6.94
C THR A 148 9.29 19.05 7.82
N THR A 149 10.51 19.02 7.27
CA THR A 149 11.71 18.63 8.00
C THR A 149 12.06 19.65 9.09
N LYS A 150 12.92 19.25 10.03
CA LYS A 150 13.42 20.17 11.07
C LYS A 150 14.13 21.40 10.52
N SER A 151 14.63 21.33 9.28
CA SER A 151 15.23 22.45 8.55
C SER A 151 14.21 23.32 7.80
N GLY A 152 12.91 23.07 7.96
CA GLY A 152 11.83 23.81 7.30
C GLY A 152 11.54 23.40 5.85
N LYS A 153 12.24 22.41 5.31
CA LYS A 153 12.02 21.92 3.94
C LYS A 153 10.79 21.02 3.88
N HIS A 154 9.89 21.29 2.92
CA HIS A 154 8.78 20.40 2.59
C HIS A 154 9.27 19.25 1.71
N THR A 155 8.85 18.02 2.01
CA THR A 155 9.19 16.82 1.26
C THR A 155 8.12 15.76 1.46
N LYS A 156 7.96 14.88 0.47
CA LYS A 156 7.08 13.72 0.56
C LYS A 156 7.79 12.54 1.21
N ARG A 157 7.03 11.76 1.97
CA ARG A 157 7.44 10.47 2.52
C ARG A 157 6.40 9.42 2.18
N CYS A 158 6.85 8.26 1.73
CA CYS A 158 6.01 7.10 1.51
C CYS A 158 6.63 5.86 2.13
N GLU A 159 5.83 4.98 2.69
CA GLU A 159 6.25 3.69 3.21
C GLU A 159 5.76 2.59 2.28
N ILE A 160 6.68 1.77 1.81
CA ILE A 160 6.40 0.64 0.94
C ILE A 160 6.55 -0.63 1.77
N ILE A 161 5.57 -1.50 1.76
CA ILE A 161 5.69 -2.83 2.35
C ILE A 161 6.18 -3.79 1.27
N LEU A 162 7.31 -4.40 1.55
CA LEU A 162 7.98 -5.37 0.70
C LEU A 162 7.81 -6.79 1.24
N PHE A 163 7.96 -7.77 0.37
CA PHE A 163 8.03 -9.17 0.74
C PHE A 163 8.90 -9.94 -0.25
N ASP A 164 9.41 -11.09 0.19
CA ASP A 164 10.06 -12.08 -0.65
C ASP A 164 9.61 -13.49 -0.24
N GLU A 165 10.28 -14.53 -0.73
CA GLU A 165 9.99 -15.93 -0.38
C GLU A 165 10.26 -16.24 1.11
N THR A 166 11.06 -15.42 1.78
CA THR A 166 11.56 -15.65 3.13
C THR A 166 10.80 -14.84 4.19
N TYR A 167 10.34 -13.62 3.86
CA TYR A 167 9.67 -12.72 4.80
C TYR A 167 8.54 -11.92 4.16
N GLN A 168 7.41 -11.80 4.86
CA GLN A 168 6.17 -11.32 4.25
C GLN A 168 5.86 -9.83 4.43
N SER A 169 6.57 -9.11 5.28
CA SER A 169 6.21 -7.71 5.60
C SER A 169 7.40 -6.91 6.09
N PHE A 170 8.16 -6.35 5.17
CA PHE A 170 9.34 -5.53 5.45
C PHE A 170 9.13 -4.10 4.97
N SER A 171 9.42 -3.10 5.82
CA SER A 171 9.21 -1.69 5.50
C SER A 171 10.39 -1.08 4.77
N LEU A 172 10.13 -0.49 3.60
CA LEU A 172 11.05 0.40 2.89
C LEU A 172 10.50 1.82 2.94
N ILE A 173 11.26 2.76 3.46
CA ILE A 173 10.88 4.16 3.58
C ILE A 173 11.51 4.96 2.44
N LEU A 174 10.67 5.63 1.67
CA LEU A 174 11.08 6.51 0.58
C LEU A 174 10.88 7.97 0.98
N TRP A 175 11.84 8.81 0.58
CA TRP A 175 11.83 10.25 0.78
C TRP A 175 12.07 10.97 -0.54
N GLY A 176 11.52 12.18 -0.64
CA GLY A 176 11.65 13.03 -1.84
C GLY A 176 10.50 12.85 -2.81
N ASP A 177 10.15 13.93 -3.50
CA ASP A 177 8.97 14.01 -4.33
C ASP A 177 9.05 13.04 -5.53
N ASP A 178 10.20 13.01 -6.24
CA ASP A 178 10.33 12.18 -7.44
C ASP A 178 10.28 10.68 -7.15
N LEU A 179 11.00 10.24 -6.11
CA LEU A 179 11.05 8.81 -5.77
C LEU A 179 9.70 8.34 -5.23
N VAL A 180 9.01 9.18 -4.45
CA VAL A 180 7.67 8.88 -3.93
C VAL A 180 6.65 8.87 -5.07
N ASP A 181 6.68 9.86 -5.97
CA ASP A 181 5.79 9.90 -7.14
C ASP A 181 6.03 8.69 -8.06
N TYR A 182 7.29 8.28 -8.24
CA TYR A 182 7.63 7.06 -8.99
C TYR A 182 7.09 5.81 -8.29
N ALA A 183 7.22 5.70 -6.97
CA ALA A 183 6.71 4.57 -6.22
C ALA A 183 5.17 4.48 -6.25
N CYS A 184 4.46 5.60 -6.41
CA CYS A 184 3.01 5.60 -6.59
C CYS A 184 2.54 4.93 -7.89
N THR A 185 3.45 4.72 -8.86
CA THR A 185 3.17 3.97 -10.09
C THR A 185 3.34 2.45 -9.91
N TRP A 186 3.90 2.00 -8.80
CA TRP A 186 4.15 0.58 -8.55
C TRP A 186 2.86 -0.15 -8.24
N ILE A 187 2.69 -1.30 -8.89
CA ILE A 187 1.50 -2.12 -8.74
C ILE A 187 1.79 -3.21 -7.70
N PRO A 188 1.08 -3.24 -6.55
CA PRO A 188 1.22 -4.30 -5.56
C PRO A 188 1.06 -5.69 -6.18
N MET A 189 1.87 -6.65 -5.75
CA MET A 189 1.94 -8.04 -6.23
C MET A 189 2.43 -8.21 -7.68
N GLU A 190 2.65 -7.11 -8.41
CA GLU A 190 3.14 -7.13 -9.80
C GLU A 190 4.46 -6.42 -9.99
N THR A 191 4.85 -5.58 -9.02
CA THR A 191 6.12 -4.88 -9.07
C THR A 191 7.16 -5.60 -8.22
N VAL A 192 8.29 -5.93 -8.83
CA VAL A 192 9.50 -6.39 -8.16
C VAL A 192 10.54 -5.27 -8.23
N ILE A 193 11.19 -4.98 -7.14
CA ILE A 193 12.25 -3.96 -7.09
C ILE A 193 13.59 -4.59 -6.70
N PHE A 194 14.64 -4.14 -7.37
CA PHE A 194 16.02 -4.35 -6.95
C PHE A 194 16.54 -3.02 -6.43
N ALA A 195 16.61 -2.91 -5.12
CA ALA A 195 17.01 -1.69 -4.42
C ALA A 195 18.46 -1.84 -3.95
N VAL A 196 19.37 -1.12 -4.59
CA VAL A 196 20.81 -1.14 -4.32
C VAL A 196 21.15 -0.06 -3.31
N ALA A 197 21.99 -0.40 -2.35
CA ALA A 197 22.47 0.49 -1.30
C ALA A 197 21.36 1.17 -0.49
N VAL A 198 20.34 0.42 -0.08
CA VAL A 198 19.37 0.91 0.90
C VAL A 198 19.98 0.89 2.29
N ARG A 199 19.76 1.92 3.06
CA ARG A 199 20.26 2.03 4.43
C ARG A 199 19.34 1.29 5.39
N ILE A 200 19.89 0.32 6.11
CA ILE A 200 19.17 -0.44 7.14
C ILE A 200 19.21 0.29 8.46
N SER A 201 18.09 0.32 9.16
CA SER A 201 17.98 0.87 10.51
C SER A 201 17.03 0.05 11.37
N HIS A 202 17.38 -0.07 12.64
CA HIS A 202 16.46 -0.61 13.64
C HIS A 202 15.55 0.51 14.10
N ASP A 203 14.25 0.39 13.82
CA ASP A 203 13.24 1.29 14.34
C ASP A 203 12.92 0.89 15.79
N THR A 204 13.44 1.65 16.73
CA THR A 204 13.25 1.38 18.18
C THR A 204 11.79 1.48 18.60
N PHE A 205 10.99 2.26 17.90
CA PHE A 205 9.58 2.42 18.19
C PHE A 205 8.76 1.19 17.78
N ARG A 206 9.09 0.61 16.63
CA ARG A 206 8.43 -0.60 16.09
C ARG A 206 9.09 -1.90 16.54
N SER A 207 10.28 -1.79 17.16
CA SER A 207 11.16 -2.94 17.44
C SER A 207 11.36 -3.82 16.21
N ALA A 208 11.58 -3.20 15.06
CA ALA A 208 11.68 -3.86 13.77
C ALA A 208 12.79 -3.26 12.90
N MET A 209 13.37 -4.11 12.05
CA MET A 209 14.28 -3.64 11.02
C MET A 209 13.52 -2.97 9.88
N THR A 210 14.06 -1.89 9.37
CA THR A 210 13.50 -1.13 8.25
C THR A 210 14.61 -0.74 7.28
N ALA A 211 14.28 -0.58 6.00
CA ALA A 211 15.16 0.05 5.02
C ALA A 211 14.72 1.47 4.72
N THR A 212 15.67 2.33 4.41
CA THR A 212 15.42 3.70 3.95
C THR A 212 16.21 3.96 2.67
N ALA A 213 15.56 4.47 1.65
CA ALA A 213 16.24 4.97 0.46
C ALA A 213 16.84 6.35 0.77
N ASP A 214 18.12 6.51 0.51
CA ASP A 214 18.87 7.75 0.66
C ASP A 214 19.59 8.14 -0.64
N SER A 215 20.50 9.11 -0.58
CA SER A 215 21.25 9.61 -1.75
C SER A 215 22.11 8.56 -2.46
N LYS A 216 22.42 7.44 -1.80
CA LYS A 216 23.17 6.33 -2.37
C LYS A 216 22.30 5.28 -3.05
N THR A 217 21.01 5.31 -2.80
CA THR A 217 20.09 4.25 -3.22
C THR A 217 19.74 4.37 -4.69
N ILE A 218 19.84 3.24 -5.42
CA ILE A 218 19.36 3.10 -6.79
C ILE A 218 18.32 2.00 -6.82
N ILE A 219 17.12 2.31 -7.32
CA ILE A 219 16.03 1.34 -7.43
C ILE A 219 15.78 1.02 -8.90
N THR A 220 15.91 -0.25 -9.26
CA THR A 220 15.50 -0.79 -10.56
C THR A 220 14.17 -1.51 -10.41
N VAL A 221 13.18 -1.10 -11.18
CA VAL A 221 11.84 -1.70 -11.17
C VAL A 221 11.75 -2.78 -12.23
N ASN A 222 11.17 -3.93 -11.86
CA ASN A 222 11.00 -5.11 -12.70
C ASN A 222 12.29 -5.46 -13.46
N PRO A 223 13.41 -5.72 -12.74
CA PRO A 223 14.68 -6.00 -13.40
C PRO A 223 14.57 -7.25 -14.27
N GLY A 224 15.19 -7.18 -15.46
CA GLY A 224 15.20 -8.28 -16.44
C GLY A 224 16.13 -9.43 -16.05
N THR A 225 16.01 -9.95 -14.82
CA THR A 225 16.85 -11.01 -14.27
C THR A 225 16.04 -12.25 -13.92
N VAL A 226 16.72 -13.41 -13.83
CA VAL A 226 16.07 -14.68 -13.50
C VAL A 226 15.48 -14.64 -12.09
N GLU A 227 16.21 -14.06 -11.14
CA GLU A 227 15.81 -13.94 -9.74
C GLU A 227 14.56 -13.07 -9.59
N ALA A 228 14.52 -11.92 -10.28
CA ALA A 228 13.36 -11.06 -10.25
C ALA A 228 12.14 -11.70 -10.92
N HIS A 229 12.35 -12.46 -12.00
CA HIS A 229 11.27 -13.19 -12.65
C HIS A 229 10.72 -14.31 -11.74
N SER A 230 11.59 -15.05 -11.06
CA SER A 230 11.19 -16.06 -10.06
C SER A 230 10.35 -15.44 -8.96
N LEU A 231 10.84 -14.34 -8.38
CA LEU A 231 10.13 -13.61 -7.32
C LEU A 231 8.78 -13.04 -7.81
N TYR A 232 8.70 -12.56 -9.06
CA TYR A 232 7.46 -12.12 -9.66
C TYR A 232 6.44 -13.26 -9.75
N GLN A 233 6.87 -14.46 -10.22
CA GLN A 233 6.00 -15.63 -10.27
C GLN A 233 5.54 -16.05 -8.87
N TYR A 234 6.46 -16.06 -7.90
CA TYR A 234 6.12 -16.30 -6.50
C TYR A 234 5.10 -15.28 -5.99
N ALA A 235 5.31 -13.99 -6.24
CA ALA A 235 4.40 -12.92 -5.82
C ALA A 235 2.96 -13.12 -6.35
N LYS A 236 2.82 -13.57 -7.58
CA LYS A 236 1.50 -13.88 -8.19
C LYS A 236 0.77 -15.04 -7.50
N THR A 237 1.50 -15.96 -6.87
CA THR A 237 0.90 -17.10 -6.17
C THR A 237 0.56 -16.78 -4.71
N GLN A 238 1.12 -15.69 -4.18
CA GLN A 238 0.93 -15.36 -2.77
C GLN A 238 -0.45 -14.81 -2.47
N ASP A 239 -0.99 -15.30 -1.38
CA ASP A 239 -2.26 -14.89 -0.83
C ASP A 239 -2.07 -14.31 0.58
N PHE A 240 -1.78 -13.00 0.71
CA PHE A 240 -1.60 -12.34 2.00
C PHE A 240 -2.90 -12.09 2.78
N GLY A 241 -3.98 -12.87 2.56
CA GLY A 241 -5.29 -12.62 3.13
C GLY A 241 -5.80 -11.25 2.66
N LEU A 242 -7.09 -11.07 2.51
CA LEU A 242 -7.64 -9.74 2.22
C LEU A 242 -6.87 -8.73 3.06
N ASP A 243 -6.27 -7.74 2.43
CA ASP A 243 -5.87 -6.56 3.18
C ASP A 243 -7.13 -6.08 3.88
N GLU A 244 -7.24 -6.42 5.17
CA GLU A 244 -8.29 -5.90 6.03
C GLU A 244 -8.21 -4.37 6.09
N ASP A 245 -7.14 -3.78 5.57
CA ASP A 245 -6.95 -2.34 5.43
C ASP A 245 -7.77 -1.71 4.28
N ALA A 246 -8.05 -2.46 3.21
CA ALA A 246 -9.10 -2.03 2.26
C ALA A 246 -10.50 -2.07 2.91
N ALA A 247 -10.63 -2.84 4.00
CA ALA A 247 -11.82 -2.87 4.85
C ALA A 247 -11.82 -1.75 5.92
N LYS A 248 -10.71 -1.02 6.10
CA LYS A 248 -10.51 -0.08 7.22
C LYS A 248 -10.44 1.38 6.85
N GLU A 249 -10.65 1.74 5.62
CA GLU A 249 -10.83 3.14 5.35
C GLU A 249 -12.13 3.60 6.00
N ASN A 250 -12.00 4.33 7.10
CA ASN A 250 -13.03 5.20 7.66
C ASN A 250 -13.44 6.31 6.68
N ASN A 251 -13.23 6.09 5.38
CA ASN A 251 -13.54 6.95 4.26
C ASN A 251 -14.65 6.37 3.36
N ASP A 252 -15.45 5.43 3.89
CA ASP A 252 -16.67 5.05 3.18
C ASP A 252 -17.57 6.29 3.09
N PRO A 253 -18.14 6.61 1.92
CA PRO A 253 -19.00 7.77 1.79
C PRO A 253 -20.21 7.63 2.72
N PRO A 254 -20.75 8.74 3.24
CA PRO A 254 -22.00 8.73 3.99
C PRO A 254 -23.10 8.03 3.19
N LEU A 255 -23.96 7.25 3.86
CA LEU A 255 -25.00 6.45 3.19
C LEU A 255 -25.96 7.29 2.33
N ASP A 256 -26.17 8.55 2.69
CA ASP A 256 -26.98 9.51 1.97
C ASP A 256 -26.37 9.98 0.64
N GLN A 257 -25.09 9.74 0.42
CA GLN A 257 -24.39 10.01 -0.84
C GLN A 257 -24.34 8.79 -1.78
N ILE A 258 -24.78 7.62 -1.32
CA ILE A 258 -24.83 6.41 -2.13
C ILE A 258 -26.22 6.30 -2.77
N HIS A 259 -26.30 6.54 -4.08
CA HIS A 259 -27.57 6.57 -4.82
C HIS A 259 -27.66 5.51 -5.93
N GLU A 260 -26.54 4.97 -6.36
CA GLU A 260 -26.50 4.01 -7.48
C GLU A 260 -27.12 2.67 -7.05
N VAL A 261 -28.10 2.19 -7.81
CA VAL A 261 -28.78 0.93 -7.53
C VAL A 261 -28.26 -0.14 -8.49
N PHE A 262 -27.92 -1.31 -7.96
CA PHE A 262 -27.41 -2.44 -8.72
C PHE A 262 -28.33 -3.65 -8.62
N THR A 263 -28.31 -4.49 -9.66
CA THR A 263 -28.74 -5.89 -9.58
C THR A 263 -27.58 -6.77 -9.15
N VAL A 264 -27.87 -7.98 -8.68
CA VAL A 264 -26.82 -8.97 -8.35
C VAL A 264 -25.90 -9.24 -9.53
N GLU A 265 -26.45 -9.39 -10.73
CA GLU A 265 -25.68 -9.60 -11.95
C GLU A 265 -24.72 -8.44 -12.23
N GLN A 266 -25.19 -7.20 -12.11
CA GLN A 266 -24.35 -6.02 -12.29
C GLN A 266 -23.22 -5.96 -11.28
N VAL A 267 -23.47 -6.36 -10.02
CA VAL A 267 -22.43 -6.46 -8.99
C VAL A 267 -21.40 -7.53 -9.35
N LEU A 268 -21.83 -8.71 -9.76
CA LEU A 268 -20.93 -9.80 -10.11
C LEU A 268 -20.09 -9.52 -11.37
N ASN A 269 -20.65 -8.78 -12.32
CA ASN A 269 -20.01 -8.42 -13.59
C ASN A 269 -19.11 -7.18 -13.49
N LYS A 270 -19.05 -6.48 -12.34
CA LYS A 270 -18.15 -5.33 -12.14
C LYS A 270 -16.69 -5.75 -12.32
N LYS A 271 -16.02 -5.27 -13.37
CA LYS A 271 -14.61 -5.60 -13.70
C LYS A 271 -13.60 -4.67 -13.05
N GLN A 272 -14.06 -3.55 -12.48
CA GLN A 272 -13.17 -2.54 -11.90
C GLN A 272 -12.54 -3.05 -10.59
N MET A 273 -11.25 -2.79 -10.43
CA MET A 273 -10.49 -3.10 -9.21
C MET A 273 -10.75 -2.08 -8.09
N SER A 274 -11.14 -0.85 -8.45
CA SER A 274 -11.50 0.19 -7.49
C SER A 274 -12.81 -0.13 -6.77
N ALA A 275 -12.89 0.24 -5.48
CA ALA A 275 -14.11 0.09 -4.71
C ALA A 275 -15.26 0.89 -5.31
N THR A 276 -16.41 0.24 -5.50
CA THR A 276 -17.64 0.87 -5.97
C THR A 276 -18.70 0.75 -4.88
N TYR A 277 -19.49 1.79 -4.68
CA TYR A 277 -20.56 1.85 -3.69
C TYR A 277 -21.92 1.82 -4.37
N GLY A 278 -22.89 1.19 -3.74
CA GLY A 278 -24.24 1.15 -4.28
C GLY A 278 -25.28 0.55 -3.34
N ILE A 279 -26.51 0.51 -3.82
CA ILE A 279 -27.67 -0.03 -3.12
C ILE A 279 -28.12 -1.29 -3.84
N LEU A 280 -28.37 -2.35 -3.07
CA LEU A 280 -28.93 -3.61 -3.56
C LEU A 280 -30.27 -3.86 -2.88
N TYR A 281 -31.31 -4.14 -3.68
CA TYR A 281 -32.63 -4.57 -3.17
C TYR A 281 -32.74 -6.09 -3.38
N ALA A 282 -32.27 -6.85 -2.40
CA ALA A 282 -32.19 -8.31 -2.52
C ALA A 282 -32.81 -9.02 -1.32
N THR A 283 -33.14 -10.28 -1.52
CA THR A 283 -33.67 -11.16 -0.48
C THR A 283 -32.50 -11.83 0.25
N LEU A 284 -32.55 -11.88 1.57
CA LEU A 284 -31.60 -12.63 2.39
C LEU A 284 -31.94 -14.11 2.29
N THR A 285 -31.20 -14.87 1.48
CA THR A 285 -31.52 -16.27 1.18
C THR A 285 -30.73 -17.27 1.99
N GLN A 286 -29.60 -16.86 2.60
CA GLN A 286 -28.83 -17.71 3.49
C GLN A 286 -28.34 -16.91 4.70
N PHE A 287 -28.66 -17.43 5.90
CA PHE A 287 -28.26 -16.84 7.18
C PHE A 287 -28.15 -17.97 8.20
N ASN A 288 -26.97 -18.56 8.32
CA ASN A 288 -26.73 -19.79 9.09
C ASN A 288 -26.44 -19.50 10.57
N MET A 289 -27.26 -18.70 11.23
CA MET A 289 -27.07 -18.29 12.63
C MET A 289 -27.42 -19.42 13.63
N ASP A 290 -28.09 -20.46 13.22
CA ASP A 290 -28.57 -21.57 14.03
C ASP A 290 -27.76 -22.87 13.86
N ALA A 291 -26.61 -22.84 13.17
CA ALA A 291 -25.76 -24.00 13.06
C ALA A 291 -25.26 -24.46 14.46
N ASP A 292 -25.09 -25.77 14.62
CA ASP A 292 -24.65 -26.39 15.88
C ASP A 292 -23.23 -25.95 16.26
N ASP A 293 -22.34 -25.86 15.24
CA ASP A 293 -21.01 -25.30 15.44
C ASP A 293 -21.04 -23.78 15.31
N THR A 294 -20.84 -23.09 16.41
CA THR A 294 -20.81 -21.63 16.50
C THR A 294 -19.40 -21.04 16.39
N SER A 295 -18.37 -21.86 16.29
CA SER A 295 -16.96 -21.42 16.28
C SER A 295 -16.66 -20.44 15.13
N GLY A 296 -17.38 -20.57 14.01
CA GLY A 296 -17.27 -19.66 12.85
C GLY A 296 -18.12 -18.39 12.90
N PHE A 297 -18.98 -18.21 13.94
CA PHE A 297 -19.90 -17.07 14.00
C PHE A 297 -19.27 -15.83 14.58
N PHE A 298 -18.21 -16.00 15.34
CA PHE A 298 -17.56 -14.95 16.10
C PHE A 298 -16.06 -14.98 15.90
N PHE A 299 -15.46 -13.84 16.09
CA PHE A 299 -14.00 -13.75 16.17
C PHE A 299 -13.59 -12.76 17.27
N HIS A 300 -12.39 -12.94 17.78
CA HIS A 300 -11.83 -11.99 18.74
C HIS A 300 -11.18 -10.83 17.95
N GLY A 301 -11.67 -9.63 18.20
CA GLY A 301 -11.15 -8.39 17.62
C GLY A 301 -10.33 -7.59 18.61
N CYS A 302 -9.36 -6.84 18.12
CA CYS A 302 -8.67 -5.84 18.92
C CYS A 302 -9.66 -4.78 19.44
N PRO A 303 -9.65 -4.43 20.72
CA PRO A 303 -10.63 -3.48 21.28
C PRO A 303 -10.54 -2.09 20.64
N ARG A 304 -9.39 -1.72 20.08
CA ARG A 304 -9.16 -0.41 19.43
C ARG A 304 -9.51 -0.41 17.95
N CYS A 305 -8.90 -1.28 17.17
CA CYS A 305 -9.02 -1.28 15.71
C CYS A 305 -9.93 -2.38 15.16
N LYS A 306 -10.52 -3.22 16.01
CA LYS A 306 -11.42 -4.34 15.66
C LYS A 306 -10.79 -5.41 14.74
N LYS A 307 -9.48 -5.34 14.46
CA LYS A 307 -8.77 -6.36 13.71
C LYS A 307 -8.79 -7.68 14.46
N ARG A 308 -8.98 -8.80 13.74
CA ARG A 308 -8.93 -10.14 14.30
C ARG A 308 -7.60 -10.37 15.05
N VAL A 309 -7.69 -10.89 16.26
CA VAL A 309 -6.54 -11.27 17.07
C VAL A 309 -6.69 -12.75 17.44
N ASN A 310 -5.57 -13.46 17.56
CA ASN A 310 -5.56 -14.89 17.79
C ASN A 310 -5.15 -15.20 19.25
N PRO A 311 -5.74 -16.25 19.85
CA PRO A 311 -5.31 -16.71 21.15
C PRO A 311 -3.85 -17.18 21.17
N ASP A 312 -3.35 -17.73 20.06
CA ASP A 312 -1.99 -18.27 19.92
C ASP A 312 -0.88 -17.23 20.17
N ASN A 313 -1.16 -15.95 19.85
CA ASN A 313 -0.24 -14.84 20.12
C ASN A 313 -0.64 -14.01 21.37
N GLY A 314 -1.45 -14.57 22.26
CA GLY A 314 -1.93 -13.87 23.44
C GLY A 314 -2.88 -12.71 23.15
N TYR A 315 -3.63 -12.75 22.05
CA TYR A 315 -4.54 -11.72 21.57
C TYR A 315 -3.84 -10.37 21.24
N GLN A 316 -2.56 -10.39 20.94
CA GLN A 316 -1.85 -9.17 20.53
C GLN A 316 -2.33 -8.68 19.18
N CYS A 317 -2.53 -7.37 19.08
CA CYS A 317 -2.92 -6.73 17.83
C CYS A 317 -1.75 -6.71 16.87
N THR A 318 -1.95 -7.25 15.67
CA THR A 318 -0.97 -7.23 14.57
C THR A 318 -1.06 -5.97 13.71
N ASN A 319 -1.99 -5.05 14.01
CA ASN A 319 -2.11 -3.79 13.32
C ASN A 319 -1.12 -2.76 13.89
N GLN A 320 -0.08 -2.46 13.14
CA GLN A 320 0.98 -1.54 13.56
C GLN A 320 0.46 -0.15 13.92
N GLU A 321 -0.44 0.43 13.12
CA GLU A 321 -1.03 1.75 13.41
C GLU A 321 -1.80 1.76 14.73
N CYS A 322 -2.44 0.65 15.05
CA CYS A 322 -3.17 0.49 16.31
C CYS A 322 -2.21 0.36 17.50
N VAL A 323 -1.11 -0.35 17.34
CA VAL A 323 -0.06 -0.50 18.36
C VAL A 323 0.67 0.82 18.57
N GLU A 324 1.00 1.52 17.48
CA GLU A 324 1.67 2.84 17.50
C GLU A 324 0.81 3.92 18.15
N GLY A 325 -0.48 3.98 17.82
CA GLY A 325 -1.43 4.90 18.46
C GLY A 325 -1.61 4.61 19.97
N ALA A 326 -1.38 3.36 20.39
CA ALA A 326 -1.36 2.99 21.80
C ALA A 326 -0.17 3.58 22.54
N LEU A 327 1.02 3.52 21.95
CA LEU A 327 2.27 4.00 22.55
C LEU A 327 2.32 5.53 22.63
N SER A 328 1.77 6.24 21.66
CA SER A 328 1.73 7.71 21.67
C SER A 328 0.86 8.28 22.80
N MET A 329 -0.17 7.57 23.24
CA MET A 329 -0.97 7.95 24.41
C MET A 329 -0.23 7.77 25.75
N PHE A 330 0.78 6.89 25.81
CA PHE A 330 1.57 6.68 27.03
C PHE A 330 2.64 7.76 27.25
N THR A 331 3.00 8.52 26.24
CA THR A 331 3.99 9.62 26.35
C THR A 331 3.40 10.95 26.84
N SER A 332 2.09 11.06 26.94
CA SER A 332 1.36 12.22 27.46
C SER A 332 0.87 12.02 28.89
N GLY A 333 1.72 11.57 29.77
CA GLY A 333 1.77 11.89 31.21
C GLY A 333 0.59 11.56 32.13
N ASP A 334 -0.48 10.92 31.69
CA ASP A 334 -1.57 10.48 32.56
C ASP A 334 -1.51 8.95 32.76
N GLY A 335 -0.94 8.58 33.91
CA GLY A 335 -0.74 7.20 34.31
C GLY A 335 -2.05 6.45 34.54
N VAL A 336 -2.49 5.73 33.52
CA VAL A 336 -3.48 4.66 33.66
C VAL A 336 -2.79 3.36 33.24
N GLY A 337 -2.76 2.43 34.18
CA GLY A 337 -1.98 1.21 34.21
C GLY A 337 -2.04 0.37 32.93
N SER A 338 -0.97 -0.38 32.72
CA SER A 338 -0.78 -1.45 31.73
C SER A 338 -1.76 -2.62 31.95
N GLY A 339 -3.05 -2.36 31.76
CA GLY A 339 -4.03 -3.42 31.67
C GLY A 339 -3.99 -4.02 30.27
N GLN A 340 -3.64 -5.30 30.13
CA GLN A 340 -3.93 -6.07 28.93
C GLN A 340 -5.40 -5.84 28.58
N GLN A 341 -5.66 -5.07 27.51
CA GLN A 341 -7.02 -4.85 27.03
C GLN A 341 -7.54 -6.18 26.52
N GLN A 342 -8.59 -6.71 27.18
CA GLN A 342 -9.21 -7.95 26.74
C GLN A 342 -9.75 -7.79 25.31
N PRO A 343 -9.58 -8.81 24.45
CA PRO A 343 -10.11 -8.79 23.10
C PRO A 343 -11.62 -8.62 23.14
N CYS A 344 -12.17 -7.85 22.20
CA CYS A 344 -13.61 -7.77 22.02
C CYS A 344 -14.08 -8.88 21.08
N LEU A 345 -15.26 -9.42 21.35
CA LEU A 345 -15.90 -10.37 20.46
C LEU A 345 -16.65 -9.61 19.35
N ASP A 346 -16.63 -10.12 18.12
CA ASP A 346 -17.33 -9.53 16.98
C ASP A 346 -17.92 -10.62 16.08
N PHE A 347 -18.91 -10.25 15.22
CA PHE A 347 -19.59 -11.18 14.33
C PHE A 347 -18.75 -11.54 13.09
N SER A 348 -18.86 -12.82 12.68
CA SER A 348 -18.23 -13.36 11.46
C SER A 348 -19.19 -14.20 10.64
N ILE A 349 -20.49 -13.97 10.74
CA ILE A 349 -21.51 -14.79 10.08
C ILE A 349 -21.62 -14.38 8.60
N PRO A 350 -21.32 -15.29 7.65
CA PRO A 350 -21.53 -15.02 6.24
C PRO A 350 -23.01 -15.11 5.88
N VAL A 351 -23.45 -14.24 4.98
CA VAL A 351 -24.82 -14.22 4.46
C VAL A 351 -24.83 -14.26 2.94
N THR A 352 -25.94 -14.71 2.37
CA THR A 352 -26.18 -14.70 0.91
C THR A 352 -27.38 -13.82 0.61
N PHE A 353 -27.17 -12.87 -0.30
CA PHE A 353 -28.24 -12.05 -0.88
C PHE A 353 -28.55 -12.50 -2.29
N SER A 354 -29.83 -12.56 -2.63
CA SER A 354 -30.30 -12.98 -3.96
C SER A 354 -31.39 -12.04 -4.49
N ASP A 355 -31.35 -11.77 -5.77
CA ASP A 355 -32.44 -11.12 -6.50
C ASP A 355 -32.84 -11.98 -7.72
N HIS A 356 -33.64 -11.42 -8.64
CA HIS A 356 -34.08 -12.11 -9.85
C HIS A 356 -32.97 -12.38 -10.87
N THR A 357 -31.78 -11.77 -10.70
CA THR A 357 -30.65 -11.91 -11.61
C THR A 357 -29.57 -12.87 -11.10
N GLY A 358 -29.59 -13.21 -9.80
CA GLY A 358 -28.61 -14.15 -9.24
C GLY A 358 -28.46 -14.09 -7.72
N SER A 359 -27.32 -14.63 -7.24
CA SER A 359 -27.01 -14.69 -5.80
C SER A 359 -25.56 -14.27 -5.53
N ILE A 360 -25.34 -13.49 -4.48
CA ILE A 360 -24.02 -13.12 -3.98
C ILE A 360 -23.77 -13.86 -2.67
N PRO A 361 -22.98 -14.93 -2.68
CA PRO A 361 -22.65 -15.67 -1.46
C PRO A 361 -21.60 -14.95 -0.61
N GLN A 362 -21.57 -15.29 0.67
CA GLN A 362 -20.52 -14.86 1.60
C GLN A 362 -20.33 -13.33 1.72
N CYS A 363 -21.42 -12.58 1.64
CA CYS A 363 -21.41 -11.17 1.99
C CYS A 363 -21.02 -11.01 3.45
N ARG A 364 -20.16 -10.01 3.76
CA ARG A 364 -19.64 -9.78 5.11
C ARG A 364 -20.24 -8.52 5.72
N PHE A 365 -20.69 -8.66 6.95
CA PHE A 365 -21.12 -7.55 7.78
C PHE A 365 -19.99 -7.10 8.71
N SER A 366 -19.94 -5.81 9.00
CA SER A 366 -19.22 -5.36 10.19
C SER A 366 -20.07 -5.64 11.44
N GLY A 367 -19.44 -5.80 12.60
CA GLY A 367 -20.15 -6.07 13.84
C GLY A 367 -21.29 -5.10 14.14
N PRO A 368 -21.07 -3.76 14.05
CA PRO A 368 -22.13 -2.78 14.26
C PRO A 368 -23.32 -2.94 13.29
N VAL A 369 -23.07 -3.22 12.01
CA VAL A 369 -24.14 -3.43 11.02
C VAL A 369 -24.94 -4.71 11.30
N MET A 370 -24.26 -5.77 11.77
CA MET A 370 -24.95 -7.00 12.17
C MET A 370 -25.80 -6.76 13.44
N GLN A 371 -25.27 -6.05 14.43
CA GLN A 371 -26.02 -5.69 15.65
C GLN A 371 -27.25 -4.86 15.32
N GLU A 372 -27.13 -3.87 14.43
CA GLU A 372 -28.25 -3.06 13.98
C GLU A 372 -29.32 -3.92 13.30
N LEU A 373 -28.91 -4.87 12.44
CA LEU A 373 -29.83 -5.75 11.74
C LEU A 373 -30.60 -6.65 12.69
N ILE A 374 -29.89 -7.38 13.58
CA ILE A 374 -30.51 -8.40 14.43
C ILE A 374 -31.08 -7.83 15.74
N GLY A 375 -30.67 -6.63 16.14
CA GLY A 375 -31.12 -5.97 17.37
C GLY A 375 -30.51 -6.54 18.67
N TRP A 376 -29.43 -7.33 18.58
CA TRP A 376 -28.77 -8.00 19.71
C TRP A 376 -27.27 -7.74 19.69
N ASP A 377 -26.71 -7.54 20.89
CA ASP A 377 -25.25 -7.45 21.07
C ASP A 377 -24.60 -8.82 20.89
N VAL A 378 -23.34 -8.83 20.41
CA VAL A 378 -22.60 -10.07 20.18
C VAL A 378 -22.46 -10.93 21.44
N ASN A 379 -22.23 -10.31 22.62
CA ASN A 379 -22.09 -11.02 23.88
C ASN A 379 -23.41 -11.62 24.38
N GLU A 380 -24.54 -11.09 23.93
CA GLU A 380 -25.85 -11.64 24.20
C GLU A 380 -26.13 -12.84 23.28
N VAL A 381 -25.82 -12.70 21.98
CA VAL A 381 -26.03 -13.74 20.97
C VAL A 381 -25.22 -15.00 21.28
N VAL A 382 -23.99 -14.87 21.78
CA VAL A 382 -23.15 -16.02 22.19
C VAL A 382 -23.82 -16.87 23.26
N LYS A 383 -24.62 -16.27 24.15
CA LYS A 383 -25.30 -16.93 25.28
C LYS A 383 -26.65 -17.53 24.87
N LEU A 384 -27.15 -17.26 23.66
CA LEU A 384 -28.43 -17.78 23.18
C LEU A 384 -28.36 -19.27 22.88
N ASP A 385 -29.42 -19.96 23.21
CA ASP A 385 -29.64 -21.34 22.76
C ASP A 385 -29.96 -21.42 21.27
N SER A 386 -29.89 -22.61 20.68
CA SER A 386 -30.15 -22.83 19.25
C SER A 386 -31.55 -22.41 18.86
N ILE A 387 -32.56 -22.58 19.74
CA ILE A 387 -33.95 -22.23 19.46
C ILE A 387 -34.11 -20.72 19.25
N LYS A 388 -33.53 -19.92 20.15
CA LYS A 388 -33.57 -18.46 20.03
C LYS A 388 -32.79 -17.95 18.84
N ARG A 389 -31.64 -18.56 18.54
CA ARG A 389 -30.88 -18.24 17.33
C ARG A 389 -31.67 -18.56 16.06
N THR A 390 -32.39 -19.67 16.04
CA THR A 390 -33.31 -20.02 14.95
C THR A 390 -34.45 -18.98 14.82
N GLN A 391 -35.01 -18.51 15.93
CA GLN A 391 -36.03 -17.44 15.88
C GLN A 391 -35.47 -16.15 15.29
N ILE A 392 -34.27 -15.72 15.67
CA ILE A 392 -33.62 -14.53 15.11
C ILE A 392 -33.39 -14.73 13.60
N LYS A 393 -32.88 -15.89 13.18
CA LYS A 393 -32.68 -16.24 11.76
C LYS A 393 -33.96 -16.02 10.95
N TRP A 394 -35.10 -16.59 11.42
CA TRP A 394 -36.36 -16.53 10.69
C TRP A 394 -36.99 -15.13 10.66
N ASN A 395 -36.58 -14.22 11.52
CA ASN A 395 -37.01 -12.82 11.43
C ASN A 395 -36.45 -12.11 10.19
N PHE A 396 -35.36 -12.60 9.60
CA PHE A 396 -34.65 -11.94 8.50
C PHE A 396 -34.52 -12.82 7.26
N LEU A 397 -34.51 -14.14 7.42
CA LEU A 397 -34.42 -15.08 6.31
C LEU A 397 -35.65 -14.95 5.40
N LEU A 398 -35.38 -14.84 4.09
CA LEU A 398 -36.35 -14.60 3.03
C LEU A 398 -37.02 -13.23 3.03
N GLU A 399 -36.59 -12.33 3.90
CA GLU A 399 -36.99 -10.93 3.87
C GLU A 399 -36.24 -10.16 2.78
N ARG A 400 -36.94 -9.25 2.10
CA ARG A 400 -36.33 -8.33 1.14
C ARG A 400 -35.69 -7.17 1.87
N CYS A 401 -34.40 -6.96 1.62
CA CYS A 401 -33.60 -5.95 2.28
C CYS A 401 -33.18 -4.86 1.30
N LYS A 402 -33.05 -3.62 1.83
CA LYS A 402 -32.29 -2.55 1.23
C LYS A 402 -30.88 -2.60 1.82
N VAL A 403 -29.90 -2.92 1.00
CA VAL A 403 -28.53 -3.19 1.43
C VAL A 403 -27.61 -2.16 0.79
N TYR A 404 -26.91 -1.37 1.59
CA TYR A 404 -25.82 -0.54 1.12
C TYR A 404 -24.56 -1.37 1.07
N ILE A 405 -23.92 -1.39 -0.08
CA ILE A 405 -22.77 -2.27 -0.33
C ILE A 405 -21.56 -1.50 -0.82
N LYS A 406 -20.40 -2.01 -0.42
CA LYS A 406 -19.10 -1.71 -1.03
C LYS A 406 -18.67 -2.95 -1.80
N VAL A 407 -18.51 -2.79 -3.10
CA VAL A 407 -18.11 -3.85 -4.02
C VAL A 407 -16.66 -3.62 -4.40
N PHE A 408 -15.81 -4.62 -4.25
CA PHE A 408 -14.41 -4.55 -4.64
C PHE A 408 -13.92 -5.92 -5.08
N ARG A 409 -12.85 -5.93 -5.86
CA ARG A 409 -12.13 -7.15 -6.21
C ARG A 409 -10.78 -7.14 -5.52
N THR A 410 -10.35 -8.30 -5.07
CA THR A 410 -9.02 -8.45 -4.50
C THR A 410 -8.06 -8.87 -5.60
N PHE A 411 -6.84 -8.40 -5.52
CA PHE A 411 -5.76 -8.81 -6.45
C PHE A 411 -5.53 -10.32 -6.47
N LYS A 412 -5.92 -11.02 -5.42
CA LYS A 412 -5.78 -12.47 -5.23
C LYS A 412 -6.74 -13.33 -6.03
N GLN A 413 -7.94 -12.86 -6.17
CA GLN A 413 -9.00 -13.50 -6.90
C GLN A 413 -9.69 -12.42 -7.74
N PRO A 414 -9.03 -11.93 -8.81
CA PRO A 414 -9.60 -10.88 -9.65
C PRO A 414 -10.92 -11.34 -10.28
N GLU A 415 -11.13 -12.64 -10.40
CA GLU A 415 -12.38 -13.25 -10.87
C GLU A 415 -13.51 -13.19 -9.82
N LYS A 416 -13.16 -13.09 -8.52
CA LYS A 416 -14.16 -13.11 -7.44
C LYS A 416 -14.45 -11.71 -6.92
N VAL A 417 -15.73 -11.35 -6.97
CA VAL A 417 -16.23 -10.11 -6.36
C VAL A 417 -16.36 -10.30 -4.85
N SER A 418 -15.84 -9.35 -4.09
CA SER A 418 -16.03 -9.26 -2.65
C SER A 418 -17.05 -8.16 -2.35
N VAL A 419 -18.01 -8.47 -1.49
CA VAL A 419 -19.06 -7.52 -1.09
C VAL A 419 -19.03 -7.34 0.42
N ARG A 420 -18.87 -6.09 0.84
CA ARG A 420 -19.02 -5.66 2.23
C ARG A 420 -20.32 -4.92 2.38
N VAL A 421 -21.08 -5.27 3.40
CA VAL A 421 -22.34 -4.61 3.74
C VAL A 421 -22.04 -3.43 4.67
N LEU A 422 -22.48 -2.24 4.27
CA LEU A 422 -22.32 -0.99 5.01
C LEU A 422 -23.55 -0.69 5.87
N SER A 423 -24.74 -1.07 5.40
CA SER A 423 -26.00 -1.01 6.13
C SER A 423 -27.00 -1.99 5.52
N CYS A 424 -27.87 -2.56 6.32
CA CYS A 424 -28.90 -3.49 5.87
C CYS A 424 -30.19 -3.24 6.66
N THR A 425 -31.25 -2.90 5.97
CA THR A 425 -32.58 -2.68 6.55
C THR A 425 -33.64 -3.39 5.74
N ARG A 426 -34.80 -3.66 6.30
CA ARG A 426 -35.95 -4.20 5.54
C ARG A 426 -36.37 -3.19 4.48
N ALA A 427 -36.51 -3.65 3.23
CA ALA A 427 -36.92 -2.80 2.14
C ALA A 427 -38.40 -2.43 2.26
N LYS A 428 -38.70 -1.12 2.09
CA LYS A 428 -40.10 -0.66 1.98
C LYS A 428 -40.61 -0.88 0.56
N PRO A 429 -41.86 -1.31 0.34
CA PRO A 429 -42.41 -1.53 -1.01
C PRO A 429 -42.25 -0.33 -1.96
N ALA A 430 -42.38 0.88 -1.44
CA ALA A 430 -42.21 2.10 -2.21
C ALA A 430 -40.77 2.27 -2.74
N ASP A 431 -39.78 1.95 -1.91
CA ASP A 431 -38.37 2.05 -2.30
C ASP A 431 -38.02 1.07 -3.41
N VAL A 432 -38.53 -0.17 -3.29
CA VAL A 432 -38.34 -1.23 -4.32
C VAL A 432 -38.98 -0.82 -5.65
N THR A 433 -40.19 -0.26 -5.62
CA THR A 433 -40.88 0.18 -6.83
C THR A 433 -40.14 1.32 -7.52
N SER A 434 -39.60 2.25 -6.76
CA SER A 434 -38.79 3.37 -7.29
C SER A 434 -37.49 2.89 -7.88
N ALA A 435 -36.81 1.96 -7.21
CA ALA A 435 -35.57 1.36 -7.69
C ALA A 435 -35.74 0.56 -8.99
N SER A 436 -36.83 -0.23 -9.08
CA SER A 436 -37.15 -0.98 -10.31
C SER A 436 -37.37 -0.08 -11.52
N LYS A 437 -37.98 1.10 -11.33
CA LYS A 437 -38.13 2.10 -12.40
C LYS A 437 -36.79 2.67 -12.87
N CYS A 438 -35.87 2.93 -11.94
CA CYS A 438 -34.53 3.41 -12.27
C CYS A 438 -33.72 2.36 -13.05
N LEU A 439 -33.82 1.08 -12.70
CA LEU A 439 -33.12 0.00 -13.40
C LEU A 439 -33.63 -0.18 -14.85
N ILE A 440 -34.94 -0.10 -15.08
CA ILE A 440 -35.54 -0.21 -16.42
C ILE A 440 -35.12 0.96 -17.31
N LEU A 441 -34.99 2.17 -16.76
CA LEU A 441 -34.56 3.35 -17.51
C LEU A 441 -33.05 3.34 -17.85
N ALA A 442 -32.24 2.55 -17.15
CA ALA A 442 -30.81 2.43 -17.40
C ALA A 442 -30.49 1.35 -18.48
N GLU A 443 -31.45 0.51 -18.86
CA GLU A 443 -31.32 -0.52 -19.88
C GLU A 443 -31.89 -0.09 -21.26
N THR A 444 -32.53 1.06 -21.31
CA THR A 444 -33.02 1.73 -22.54
C THR A 444 -32.10 2.85 -22.97
#